data_b855acd94fd5c73d6ea70300ee23da4d
#
_entry.id   b855acd94fd5c73d6ea70300ee23da4d
#
_cell.length_a   1.000
_cell.length_b   1.000
_cell.length_c   1.000
_cell.angle_alpha   90.00
_cell.angle_beta   90.00
_cell.angle_gamma   90.00
#
_symmetry.space_group_name_H-M   'P 1'
#
loop_
_entity.id
_entity.type
_entity.pdbx_description
1 polymer ?
#
loop_
_entity_poly.entity_id
_entity_poly.type
_entity_poly.pdbx_seq_one_letter_code
_entity_poly.pdbx_strand_id
1 'polypeptide(L)'
;VSAELDIAALERAMANPSRPAADKERDANRKAPELLAFMGLESGMTALDLIAIGGWYTEVLSYAVGDSGKVYMQNSESPFVERNMPIINERLGRLPNVEHWMSPVSDIAAGSVDFVMTALNFHDVYNPDPAAAQGFLGQIAGVMKTGGILAVVDHEGSSGADNAILHRIAFDDAVTALVASGDFALVSTSNMLNNLADDHSKGPFDESLARNTDRFVLKLVKM
;
A
#
# COMPACT_ATOMS: atom_id res chain seq x y z
N VAL A 1 23.23 4.50 -2.10
CA VAL A 1 23.00 5.46 -1.01
C VAL A 1 21.60 5.99 -1.17
N SER A 2 20.73 5.79 -0.17
CA SER A 2 19.37 6.35 -0.16
C SER A 2 19.43 7.87 -0.03
N ALA A 3 18.47 8.55 -0.62
CA ALA A 3 18.32 10.00 -0.55
C ALA A 3 16.84 10.36 -0.35
N GLU A 4 16.60 11.47 0.36
CA GLU A 4 15.25 11.99 0.59
C GLU A 4 14.45 12.09 -0.70
N LEU A 5 13.16 11.81 -0.62
CA LEU A 5 12.24 11.83 -1.77
C LEU A 5 12.13 13.25 -2.36
N ASP A 6 12.46 13.39 -3.64
CA ASP A 6 12.19 14.59 -4.42
C ASP A 6 10.72 14.58 -4.89
N ILE A 7 9.86 15.25 -4.11
CA ILE A 7 8.41 15.34 -4.39
C ILE A 7 8.16 15.92 -5.79
N ALA A 8 8.86 16.99 -6.18
CA ALA A 8 8.65 17.62 -7.47
C ALA A 8 9.08 16.73 -8.64
N ALA A 9 10.14 15.93 -8.47
CA ALA A 9 10.53 14.92 -9.46
C ALA A 9 9.48 13.81 -9.57
N LEU A 10 8.93 13.36 -8.44
CA LEU A 10 7.86 12.35 -8.43
C LEU A 10 6.60 12.85 -9.11
N GLU A 11 6.16 14.08 -8.83
CA GLU A 11 5.00 14.70 -9.48
C GLU A 11 5.18 14.78 -11.01
N ARG A 12 6.38 15.18 -11.47
CA ARG A 12 6.70 15.19 -12.91
C ARG A 12 6.65 13.80 -13.53
N ALA A 13 7.16 12.77 -12.83
CA ALA A 13 7.09 11.39 -13.29
C ALA A 13 5.65 10.89 -13.36
N MET A 14 4.82 11.19 -12.36
CA MET A 14 3.40 10.84 -12.35
C MET A 14 2.60 11.55 -13.47
N ALA A 15 3.04 12.72 -13.93
CA ALA A 15 2.44 13.40 -15.07
C ALA A 15 2.79 12.79 -16.44
N ASN A 16 3.68 11.78 -16.49
CA ASN A 16 4.13 11.15 -17.74
C ASN A 16 2.93 10.78 -18.64
N PRO A 17 2.96 11.16 -19.92
CA PRO A 17 1.90 10.82 -20.89
C PRO A 17 1.67 9.31 -21.05
N SER A 18 2.68 8.47 -20.81
CA SER A 18 2.55 7.02 -20.88
C SER A 18 1.72 6.39 -19.76
N ARG A 19 1.50 7.13 -18.64
CA ARG A 19 0.62 6.66 -17.57
C ARG A 19 -0.85 6.63 -18.03
N PRO A 20 -1.59 5.54 -17.75
CA PRO A 20 -3.00 5.45 -18.08
C PRO A 20 -3.83 6.62 -17.52
N ALA A 21 -4.75 7.15 -18.30
CA ALA A 21 -5.63 8.24 -17.87
C ALA A 21 -6.44 7.86 -16.61
N ALA A 22 -6.95 6.62 -16.56
CA ALA A 22 -7.69 6.10 -15.42
C ALA A 22 -6.85 6.05 -14.12
N ASP A 23 -5.53 5.94 -14.22
CA ASP A 23 -4.65 6.03 -13.06
C ASP A 23 -4.48 7.47 -12.59
N LYS A 24 -4.34 8.41 -13.54
CA LYS A 24 -4.21 9.84 -13.24
C LYS A 24 -5.46 10.43 -12.57
N GLU A 25 -6.64 9.92 -12.89
CA GLU A 25 -7.89 10.32 -12.24
C GLU A 25 -7.90 10.06 -10.72
N ARG A 26 -7.07 9.12 -10.27
CA ARG A 26 -6.96 8.77 -8.85
C ARG A 26 -5.90 9.56 -8.10
N ASP A 27 -5.03 10.28 -8.78
CA ASP A 27 -3.86 10.93 -8.18
C ASP A 27 -4.28 11.96 -7.11
N ALA A 28 -5.28 12.79 -7.41
CA ALA A 28 -5.78 13.80 -6.47
C ALA A 28 -6.31 13.22 -5.16
N ASN A 29 -7.00 12.08 -5.22
CA ASN A 29 -7.59 11.43 -4.04
C ASN A 29 -6.57 10.58 -3.27
N ARG A 30 -5.44 10.25 -3.86
CA ARG A 30 -4.40 9.42 -3.23
C ARG A 30 -3.22 10.20 -2.69
N LYS A 31 -2.99 11.42 -3.17
CA LYS A 31 -1.94 12.34 -2.70
C LYS A 31 -0.60 11.64 -2.48
N ALA A 32 -0.22 10.78 -3.45
CA ALA A 32 0.91 9.87 -3.26
C ALA A 32 2.24 10.57 -2.99
N PRO A 33 2.60 11.70 -3.63
CA PRO A 33 3.84 12.39 -3.31
C PRO A 33 3.95 12.79 -1.85
N GLU A 34 2.91 13.42 -1.31
CA GLU A 34 2.86 13.85 0.10
C GLU A 34 2.80 12.65 1.06
N LEU A 35 2.04 11.61 0.66
CA LEU A 35 1.92 10.38 1.44
C LEU A 35 3.27 9.67 1.57
N LEU A 36 3.99 9.47 0.47
CA LEU A 36 5.27 8.77 0.47
C LEU A 36 6.37 9.59 1.19
N ALA A 37 6.33 10.92 1.08
CA ALA A 37 7.20 11.79 1.85
C ALA A 37 6.93 11.70 3.35
N PHE A 38 5.66 11.72 3.77
CA PHE A 38 5.26 11.49 5.17
C PHE A 38 5.73 10.15 5.69
N MET A 39 5.61 9.10 4.88
CA MET A 39 6.09 7.75 5.23
C MET A 39 7.61 7.67 5.31
N GLY A 40 8.35 8.58 4.67
CA GLY A 40 9.81 8.57 4.64
C GLY A 40 10.38 7.56 3.64
N LEU A 41 9.70 7.37 2.50
CA LEU A 41 10.27 6.65 1.38
C LEU A 41 11.43 7.44 0.80
N GLU A 42 12.54 6.77 0.50
CA GLU A 42 13.73 7.38 -0.07
C GLU A 42 14.09 6.73 -1.41
N SER A 43 14.77 7.47 -2.28
CA SER A 43 15.31 6.91 -3.50
C SER A 43 16.37 5.84 -3.18
N GLY A 44 16.47 4.81 -4.02
CA GLY A 44 17.37 3.67 -3.81
C GLY A 44 16.88 2.59 -2.87
N MET A 45 15.74 2.78 -2.20
CA MET A 45 15.12 1.76 -1.35
C MET A 45 14.60 0.56 -2.15
N THR A 46 14.55 -0.60 -1.49
CA THR A 46 13.76 -1.75 -1.92
C THR A 46 12.38 -1.67 -1.29
N ALA A 47 11.35 -1.51 -2.12
CA ALA A 47 9.96 -1.41 -1.71
C ALA A 47 9.17 -2.68 -2.07
N LEU A 48 8.14 -2.98 -1.28
CA LEU A 48 7.18 -4.06 -1.49
C LEU A 48 5.76 -3.49 -1.47
N ASP A 49 5.06 -3.59 -2.60
CA ASP A 49 3.64 -3.25 -2.73
C ASP A 49 2.82 -4.52 -2.55
N LEU A 50 2.13 -4.64 -1.42
CA LEU A 50 1.38 -5.84 -1.04
C LEU A 50 0.00 -5.84 -1.69
N ILE A 51 -0.39 -6.98 -2.25
CA ILE A 51 -1.69 -7.19 -2.91
C ILE A 51 -1.92 -6.06 -3.93
N ALA A 52 -0.90 -5.84 -4.75
CA ALA A 52 -0.80 -4.68 -5.63
C ALA A 52 -1.88 -4.65 -6.73
N ILE A 53 -2.45 -5.82 -7.06
CA ILE A 53 -3.41 -6.06 -8.15
C ILE A 53 -2.88 -5.48 -9.45
N GLY A 54 -3.48 -4.39 -9.98
CA GLY A 54 -3.03 -3.72 -11.20
C GLY A 54 -1.82 -2.80 -11.02
N GLY A 55 -1.36 -2.58 -9.77
CA GLY A 55 -0.09 -1.91 -9.46
C GLY A 55 -0.09 -0.38 -9.57
N TRP A 56 -1.17 0.29 -9.21
CA TRP A 56 -1.17 1.76 -9.19
C TRP A 56 -0.08 2.31 -8.26
N TYR A 57 0.00 1.79 -7.01
CA TYR A 57 1.07 2.18 -6.08
C TYR A 57 2.42 1.64 -6.52
N THR A 58 2.49 0.44 -7.11
CA THR A 58 3.73 -0.11 -7.68
C THR A 58 4.39 0.88 -8.63
N GLU A 59 3.63 1.49 -9.57
CA GLU A 59 4.18 2.47 -10.51
C GLU A 59 4.69 3.72 -9.81
N VAL A 60 3.94 4.25 -8.86
CA VAL A 60 4.36 5.44 -8.09
C VAL A 60 5.60 5.14 -7.23
N LEU A 61 5.64 3.97 -6.58
CA LEU A 61 6.81 3.52 -5.83
C LEU A 61 8.03 3.35 -6.74
N SER A 62 7.85 2.80 -7.95
CA SER A 62 8.92 2.66 -8.95
C SER A 62 9.56 4.00 -9.30
N TYR A 63 8.75 5.03 -9.54
CA TYR A 63 9.24 6.37 -9.78
C TYR A 63 9.95 6.97 -8.56
N ALA A 64 9.40 6.74 -7.37
CA ALA A 64 9.92 7.31 -6.13
C ALA A 64 11.27 6.70 -5.72
N VAL A 65 11.44 5.38 -5.83
CA VAL A 65 12.73 4.74 -5.51
C VAL A 65 13.77 4.92 -6.61
N GLY A 66 13.34 5.22 -7.83
CA GLY A 66 14.22 5.50 -8.98
C GLY A 66 15.01 4.27 -9.45
N ASP A 67 15.94 4.52 -10.40
CA ASP A 67 16.68 3.46 -11.10
C ASP A 67 17.60 2.63 -10.19
N SER A 68 18.03 3.19 -9.06
CA SER A 68 18.86 2.48 -8.08
C SER A 68 18.06 1.68 -7.05
N GLY A 69 16.74 1.89 -7.00
CA GLY A 69 15.82 1.15 -6.14
C GLY A 69 15.17 -0.03 -6.84
N LYS A 70 14.36 -0.76 -6.08
CA LYS A 70 13.62 -1.92 -6.57
C LYS A 70 12.22 -1.93 -5.99
N VAL A 71 11.24 -2.39 -6.76
CA VAL A 71 9.88 -2.61 -6.27
C VAL A 71 9.46 -4.05 -6.55
N TYR A 72 9.02 -4.75 -5.50
CA TYR A 72 8.26 -5.99 -5.63
C TYR A 72 6.78 -5.64 -5.75
N MET A 73 6.16 -5.98 -6.86
CA MET A 73 4.73 -5.93 -7.09
C MET A 73 4.13 -7.28 -6.66
N GLN A 74 3.72 -7.39 -5.41
CA GLN A 74 3.25 -8.67 -4.87
C GLN A 74 1.77 -8.89 -5.17
N ASN A 75 1.48 -10.06 -5.71
CA ASN A 75 0.15 -10.59 -5.90
C ASN A 75 0.13 -12.09 -5.56
N SER A 76 -1.06 -12.61 -5.28
CA SER A 76 -1.31 -14.05 -5.21
C SER A 76 -2.20 -14.46 -6.38
N GLU A 77 -2.09 -15.72 -6.80
CA GLU A 77 -2.94 -16.25 -7.86
C GLU A 77 -4.43 -16.10 -7.50
N SER A 78 -5.18 -15.44 -8.35
CA SER A 78 -6.62 -15.27 -8.22
C SER A 78 -7.24 -14.89 -9.55
N PRO A 79 -8.54 -15.18 -9.76
CA PRO A 79 -9.25 -14.72 -10.96
C PRO A 79 -9.24 -13.20 -11.13
N PHE A 80 -9.08 -12.47 -10.02
CA PHE A 80 -9.00 -11.01 -10.05
C PHE A 80 -7.65 -10.53 -10.60
N VAL A 81 -6.56 -11.11 -10.16
CA VAL A 81 -5.22 -10.84 -10.70
C VAL A 81 -5.13 -11.28 -12.15
N GLU A 82 -5.65 -12.46 -12.49
CA GLU A 82 -5.66 -12.96 -13.86
C GLU A 82 -6.34 -11.97 -14.83
N ARG A 83 -7.50 -11.43 -14.47
CA ARG A 83 -8.18 -10.40 -15.29
C ARG A 83 -7.40 -9.11 -15.45
N ASN A 84 -6.50 -8.79 -14.49
CA ASN A 84 -5.66 -7.60 -14.53
C ASN A 84 -4.31 -7.82 -15.23
N MET A 85 -3.98 -9.04 -15.67
CA MET A 85 -2.70 -9.35 -16.32
C MET A 85 -2.35 -8.44 -17.51
N PRO A 86 -3.28 -8.02 -18.39
CA PRO A 86 -2.95 -7.07 -19.45
C PRO A 86 -2.42 -5.74 -18.92
N ILE A 87 -3.02 -5.20 -17.85
CA ILE A 87 -2.59 -3.96 -17.18
C ILE A 87 -1.25 -4.17 -16.49
N ILE A 88 -1.08 -5.30 -15.81
CA ILE A 88 0.15 -5.67 -15.13
C ILE A 88 1.31 -5.74 -16.14
N ASN A 89 1.14 -6.47 -17.24
CA ASN A 89 2.18 -6.66 -18.24
C ASN A 89 2.56 -5.35 -18.94
N GLU A 90 1.59 -4.49 -19.25
CA GLU A 90 1.84 -3.16 -19.81
C GLU A 90 2.69 -2.32 -18.84
N ARG A 91 2.34 -2.35 -17.56
CA ARG A 91 3.06 -1.62 -16.52
C ARG A 91 4.48 -2.13 -16.34
N LEU A 92 4.66 -3.44 -16.24
CA LEU A 92 5.98 -4.07 -16.14
C LEU A 92 6.88 -3.75 -17.36
N GLY A 93 6.29 -3.66 -18.56
CA GLY A 93 7.01 -3.26 -19.78
C GLY A 93 7.58 -1.84 -19.73
N ARG A 94 7.05 -0.96 -18.89
CA ARG A 94 7.51 0.43 -18.72
C ARG A 94 8.43 0.64 -17.52
N LEU A 95 8.44 -0.28 -16.56
CA LEU A 95 9.08 -0.11 -15.24
C LEU A 95 10.18 -1.15 -15.02
N PRO A 96 11.42 -0.88 -15.45
CA PRO A 96 12.50 -1.87 -15.42
C PRO A 96 12.97 -2.24 -14.01
N ASN A 97 12.66 -1.43 -12.99
CA ASN A 97 13.01 -1.68 -11.58
C ASN A 97 11.89 -2.39 -10.79
N VAL A 98 10.83 -2.86 -11.49
CA VAL A 98 9.72 -3.60 -10.87
C VAL A 98 9.82 -5.09 -11.18
N GLU A 99 9.67 -5.91 -10.16
CA GLU A 99 9.52 -7.37 -10.28
C GLU A 99 8.11 -7.77 -9.84
N HIS A 100 7.37 -8.47 -10.72
CA HIS A 100 6.09 -9.06 -10.36
C HIS A 100 6.33 -10.31 -9.50
N TRP A 101 5.94 -10.23 -8.23
CA TRP A 101 6.17 -11.28 -7.25
C TRP A 101 4.87 -12.07 -6.98
N MET A 102 4.82 -13.31 -7.46
CA MET A 102 3.64 -14.19 -7.34
C MET A 102 3.83 -15.32 -6.32
N SER A 103 5.02 -15.41 -5.73
CA SER A 103 5.34 -16.36 -4.66
C SER A 103 4.93 -15.81 -3.28
N PRO A 104 4.91 -16.64 -2.24
CA PRO A 104 4.72 -16.17 -0.86
C PRO A 104 5.68 -15.03 -0.51
N VAL A 105 5.23 -14.09 0.32
CA VAL A 105 6.07 -12.97 0.79
C VAL A 105 7.32 -13.50 1.49
N SER A 106 7.21 -14.59 2.25
CA SER A 106 8.30 -15.23 2.95
C SER A 106 9.45 -15.74 2.07
N ASP A 107 9.24 -15.85 0.75
CA ASP A 107 10.28 -16.28 -0.20
C ASP A 107 11.19 -15.11 -0.64
N ILE A 108 10.81 -13.86 -0.33
CA ILE A 108 11.70 -12.70 -0.44
C ILE A 108 12.81 -12.85 0.60
N ALA A 109 14.02 -12.45 0.24
CA ALA A 109 15.17 -12.57 1.14
C ALA A 109 14.92 -11.84 2.47
N ALA A 110 15.17 -12.53 3.58
CA ALA A 110 14.97 -11.99 4.92
C ALA A 110 15.79 -10.71 5.14
N GLY A 111 15.18 -9.70 5.75
CA GLY A 111 15.82 -8.43 6.06
C GLY A 111 16.32 -7.66 4.84
N SER A 112 15.69 -7.81 3.67
CA SER A 112 16.10 -7.15 2.42
C SER A 112 15.24 -5.95 2.01
N VAL A 113 14.04 -5.82 2.57
CA VAL A 113 13.06 -4.80 2.20
C VAL A 113 13.13 -3.61 3.15
N ASP A 114 13.25 -2.40 2.59
CA ASP A 114 13.31 -1.15 3.35
C ASP A 114 11.92 -0.58 3.64
N PHE A 115 10.99 -0.76 2.70
CA PHE A 115 9.68 -0.12 2.73
C PHE A 115 8.60 -1.10 2.25
N VAL A 116 7.56 -1.26 3.03
CA VAL A 116 6.39 -2.08 2.66
C VAL A 116 5.15 -1.21 2.68
N MET A 117 4.32 -1.34 1.65
CA MET A 117 3.05 -0.65 1.55
C MET A 117 1.89 -1.64 1.43
N THR A 118 0.88 -1.48 2.28
CA THR A 118 -0.43 -2.08 2.11
C THR A 118 -1.46 -0.95 1.96
N ALA A 119 -2.13 -0.89 0.82
CA ALA A 119 -3.01 0.20 0.50
C ALA A 119 -4.38 -0.29 0.05
N LEU A 120 -5.40 -0.02 0.87
CA LEU A 120 -6.80 -0.33 0.61
C LEU A 120 -7.07 -1.85 0.48
N ASN A 121 -6.34 -2.66 1.26
CA ASN A 121 -6.45 -4.12 1.20
C ASN A 121 -6.17 -4.85 2.52
N PHE A 122 -5.68 -4.17 3.57
CA PHE A 122 -5.45 -4.83 4.86
C PHE A 122 -6.75 -5.31 5.50
N HIS A 123 -7.85 -4.58 5.32
CA HIS A 123 -9.19 -5.01 5.76
C HIS A 123 -9.59 -6.37 5.19
N ASP A 124 -9.24 -6.67 3.94
CA ASP A 124 -9.54 -7.97 3.30
C ASP A 124 -8.69 -9.12 3.84
N VAL A 125 -7.53 -8.82 4.42
CA VAL A 125 -6.69 -9.80 5.12
C VAL A 125 -7.18 -10.01 6.55
N TYR A 126 -7.57 -8.94 7.25
CA TYR A 126 -7.93 -8.96 8.65
C TYR A 126 -9.34 -9.49 8.91
N ASN A 127 -10.35 -8.97 8.19
CA ASN A 127 -11.77 -9.24 8.49
C ASN A 127 -12.16 -10.71 8.37
N PRO A 128 -11.68 -11.50 7.37
CA PRO A 128 -12.05 -12.92 7.30
C PRO A 128 -11.45 -13.75 8.42
N ASP A 129 -10.21 -13.47 8.82
CA ASP A 129 -9.49 -14.21 9.86
C ASP A 129 -8.37 -13.36 10.48
N PRO A 130 -8.63 -12.69 11.61
CA PRO A 130 -7.62 -11.90 12.32
C PRO A 130 -6.39 -12.70 12.75
N ALA A 131 -6.52 -14.01 12.98
CA ALA A 131 -5.37 -14.85 13.33
C ALA A 131 -4.47 -15.11 12.10
N ALA A 132 -5.06 -15.35 10.93
CA ALA A 132 -4.31 -15.46 9.68
C ALA A 132 -3.60 -14.16 9.33
N ALA A 133 -4.22 -13.01 9.63
CA ALA A 133 -3.59 -11.70 9.46
C ALA A 133 -2.30 -11.57 10.27
N GLN A 134 -2.23 -12.14 11.48
CA GLN A 134 -0.98 -12.16 12.28
C GLN A 134 0.11 -12.98 11.59
N GLY A 135 -0.22 -14.11 10.99
CA GLY A 135 0.73 -14.91 10.20
C GLY A 135 1.27 -14.14 8.99
N PHE A 136 0.42 -13.40 8.31
CA PHE A 136 0.82 -12.55 7.18
C PHE A 136 1.73 -11.40 7.62
N LEU A 137 1.40 -10.73 8.73
CA LEU A 137 2.26 -9.69 9.32
C LEU A 137 3.63 -10.23 9.74
N GLY A 138 3.69 -11.46 10.27
CA GLY A 138 4.94 -12.14 10.58
C GLY A 138 5.82 -12.39 9.33
N GLN A 139 5.23 -12.77 8.21
CA GLN A 139 5.96 -12.90 6.94
C GLN A 139 6.51 -11.56 6.47
N ILE A 140 5.72 -10.49 6.56
CA ILE A 140 6.14 -9.12 6.23
C ILE A 140 7.32 -8.71 7.12
N ALA A 141 7.19 -8.91 8.43
CA ALA A 141 8.27 -8.61 9.37
C ALA A 141 9.56 -9.38 9.05
N GLY A 142 9.45 -10.65 8.64
CA GLY A 142 10.60 -11.48 8.28
C GLY A 142 11.43 -10.94 7.11
N VAL A 143 10.80 -10.33 6.11
CA VAL A 143 11.48 -9.80 4.93
C VAL A 143 11.97 -8.38 5.09
N MET A 144 11.43 -7.63 6.06
CA MET A 144 11.81 -6.25 6.31
C MET A 144 13.12 -6.14 7.09
N LYS A 145 13.88 -5.11 6.79
CA LYS A 145 15.01 -4.66 7.62
C LYS A 145 14.48 -4.12 8.95
N THR A 146 15.23 -4.32 10.04
CA THR A 146 14.99 -3.56 11.28
C THR A 146 15.09 -2.06 10.98
N GLY A 147 14.13 -1.29 11.49
CA GLY A 147 13.98 0.13 11.15
C GLY A 147 13.28 0.41 9.81
N GLY A 148 12.95 -0.63 9.05
CA GLY A 148 12.15 -0.51 7.81
C GLY A 148 10.74 -0.01 8.10
N ILE A 149 10.12 0.65 7.12
CA ILE A 149 8.81 1.29 7.24
C ILE A 149 7.70 0.38 6.70
N LEU A 150 6.66 0.15 7.51
CA LEU A 150 5.39 -0.39 7.06
C LEU A 150 4.38 0.76 6.95
N ALA A 151 4.03 1.10 5.72
CA ALA A 151 3.03 2.10 5.38
C ALA A 151 1.67 1.44 5.20
N VAL A 152 0.68 1.85 5.99
CA VAL A 152 -0.68 1.32 5.93
C VAL A 152 -1.66 2.44 5.62
N VAL A 153 -2.42 2.25 4.56
CA VAL A 153 -3.57 3.10 4.20
C VAL A 153 -4.76 2.20 4.01
N ASP A 154 -5.86 2.46 4.71
CA ASP A 154 -7.07 1.66 4.47
C ASP A 154 -8.36 2.46 4.63
N HIS A 155 -9.44 1.89 4.13
CA HIS A 155 -10.79 2.43 4.26
C HIS A 155 -11.23 2.40 5.72
N GLU A 156 -11.42 3.57 6.31
CA GLU A 156 -11.85 3.68 7.71
C GLU A 156 -13.28 3.19 7.87
N GLY A 157 -13.47 2.30 8.83
CA GLY A 157 -14.75 1.78 9.23
C GLY A 157 -15.14 2.26 10.62
N SER A 158 -16.41 2.07 10.97
CA SER A 158 -16.92 2.39 12.30
C SER A 158 -16.79 1.20 13.23
N SER A 159 -16.42 1.45 14.49
CA SER A 159 -16.41 0.41 15.53
C SER A 159 -17.78 -0.22 15.69
N GLY A 160 -17.83 -1.56 15.67
CA GLY A 160 -19.06 -2.33 15.83
C GLY A 160 -19.95 -2.42 14.57
N ALA A 161 -19.54 -1.80 13.45
CA ALA A 161 -20.19 -2.01 12.15
C ALA A 161 -19.78 -3.34 11.52
N ASP A 162 -20.55 -3.81 10.54
CA ASP A 162 -20.14 -4.95 9.70
C ASP A 162 -19.10 -4.52 8.67
N ASN A 163 -17.89 -4.28 9.16
CA ASN A 163 -16.78 -3.80 8.35
C ASN A 163 -16.34 -4.80 7.28
N ALA A 164 -16.59 -6.09 7.48
CA ALA A 164 -16.28 -7.12 6.48
C ALA A 164 -17.15 -6.93 5.22
N ILE A 165 -18.45 -6.76 5.37
CA ILE A 165 -19.37 -6.50 4.24
C ILE A 165 -19.07 -5.14 3.59
N LEU A 166 -18.69 -4.15 4.39
CA LEU A 166 -18.41 -2.80 3.92
C LEU A 166 -17.01 -2.63 3.30
N HIS A 167 -16.16 -3.67 3.29
CA HIS A 167 -14.77 -3.57 2.86
C HIS A 167 -14.05 -2.41 3.55
N ARG A 168 -14.11 -2.38 4.89
CA ARG A 168 -13.51 -1.37 5.75
C ARG A 168 -12.85 -2.04 6.96
N ILE A 169 -12.08 -1.28 7.71
CA ILE A 169 -11.56 -1.69 9.01
C ILE A 169 -11.57 -0.49 9.95
N ALA A 170 -12.01 -0.68 11.21
CA ALA A 170 -11.95 0.38 12.20
C ALA A 170 -10.48 0.71 12.52
N PHE A 171 -10.19 1.99 12.73
CA PHE A 171 -8.84 2.47 13.03
C PHE A 171 -8.22 1.73 14.22
N ASP A 172 -8.96 1.58 15.33
CA ASP A 172 -8.46 0.93 16.55
C ASP A 172 -8.20 -0.56 16.33
N ASP A 173 -9.02 -1.24 15.52
CA ASP A 173 -8.84 -2.65 15.18
C ASP A 173 -7.58 -2.82 14.32
N ALA A 174 -7.37 -1.94 13.34
CA ALA A 174 -6.16 -1.94 12.52
C ALA A 174 -4.89 -1.73 13.35
N VAL A 175 -4.87 -0.70 14.21
CA VAL A 175 -3.72 -0.43 15.09
C VAL A 175 -3.45 -1.61 16.00
N THR A 176 -4.48 -2.13 16.66
CA THR A 176 -4.34 -3.28 17.56
C THR A 176 -3.74 -4.49 16.85
N ALA A 177 -4.24 -4.82 15.66
CA ALA A 177 -3.75 -5.95 14.88
C ALA A 177 -2.29 -5.76 14.44
N LEU A 178 -1.94 -4.56 13.98
CA LEU A 178 -0.61 -4.26 13.44
C LEU A 178 0.50 -4.30 14.49
N VAL A 179 0.20 -3.97 15.75
CA VAL A 179 1.19 -3.95 16.83
C VAL A 179 1.16 -5.19 17.72
N ALA A 180 0.20 -6.09 17.54
CA ALA A 180 -0.06 -7.21 18.44
C ALA A 180 1.14 -8.16 18.62
N SER A 181 1.90 -8.43 17.54
CA SER A 181 3.07 -9.33 17.62
C SER A 181 4.29 -8.70 18.29
N GLY A 182 4.34 -7.36 18.40
CA GLY A 182 5.53 -6.62 18.80
C GLY A 182 6.58 -6.44 17.70
N ASP A 183 6.35 -6.98 16.50
CA ASP A 183 7.24 -6.79 15.35
C ASP A 183 7.21 -5.36 14.80
N PHE A 184 6.12 -4.66 15.02
CA PHE A 184 5.91 -3.29 14.54
C PHE A 184 5.53 -2.34 15.67
N ALA A 185 6.05 -1.13 15.58
CA ALA A 185 5.66 -0.01 16.45
C ALA A 185 5.00 1.09 15.61
N LEU A 186 3.83 1.57 16.04
CA LEU A 186 3.19 2.74 15.43
C LEU A 186 4.00 4.00 15.79
N VAL A 187 4.49 4.69 14.75
CA VAL A 187 5.33 5.90 14.91
C VAL A 187 4.55 7.17 14.68
N SER A 188 3.66 7.19 13.68
CA SER A 188 2.89 8.38 13.32
C SER A 188 1.62 8.02 12.56
N THR A 189 0.65 8.93 12.60
CA THR A 189 -0.60 8.87 11.83
C THR A 189 -0.79 10.18 11.07
N SER A 190 -1.60 10.17 10.02
CA SER A 190 -1.96 11.37 9.29
C SER A 190 -3.43 11.34 8.86
N ASN A 191 -4.06 12.49 8.88
CA ASN A 191 -5.42 12.71 8.40
C ASN A 191 -5.47 13.23 6.94
N MET A 192 -4.35 13.19 6.22
CA MET A 192 -4.26 13.75 4.86
C MET A 192 -5.23 13.13 3.85
N LEU A 193 -5.68 11.89 4.11
CA LEU A 193 -6.62 11.16 3.25
C LEU A 193 -8.03 11.07 3.85
N ASN A 194 -8.32 11.81 4.92
CA ASN A 194 -9.66 11.82 5.50
C ASN A 194 -10.67 12.46 4.54
N ASN A 195 -11.87 11.88 4.53
CA ASN A 195 -13.04 12.42 3.86
C ASN A 195 -14.23 12.42 4.81
N LEU A 196 -14.42 13.51 5.53
CA LEU A 196 -15.48 13.66 6.53
C LEU A 196 -16.90 13.64 5.95
N ALA A 197 -17.06 13.64 4.63
CA ALA A 197 -18.37 13.47 3.97
C ALA A 197 -18.76 12.00 3.83
N ASP A 198 -17.81 11.07 4.03
CA ASP A 198 -18.05 9.64 4.06
C ASP A 198 -18.41 9.22 5.50
N ASP A 199 -19.65 8.80 5.71
CA ASP A 199 -20.19 8.39 7.01
C ASP A 199 -19.94 6.92 7.36
N HIS A 200 -19.10 6.24 6.57
CA HIS A 200 -18.74 4.84 6.68
C HIS A 200 -19.88 3.83 6.49
N SER A 201 -21.07 4.27 6.08
CA SER A 201 -22.24 3.39 5.89
C SER A 201 -22.21 2.59 4.59
N LYS A 202 -21.28 2.91 3.68
CA LYS A 202 -21.17 2.34 2.33
C LYS A 202 -19.80 1.77 2.06
N GLY A 203 -19.75 0.75 1.19
CA GLY A 203 -18.47 0.19 0.71
C GLY A 203 -17.78 1.10 -0.33
N PRO A 204 -16.46 0.91 -0.58
CA PRO A 204 -15.66 1.77 -1.44
C PRO A 204 -16.08 1.76 -2.92
N PHE A 205 -16.93 0.82 -3.31
CA PHE A 205 -17.43 0.70 -4.68
C PHE A 205 -18.78 1.42 -4.90
N ASP A 206 -19.37 2.02 -3.86
CA ASP A 206 -20.58 2.83 -4.01
C ASP A 206 -20.28 4.08 -4.84
N GLU A 207 -21.08 4.30 -5.89
CA GLU A 207 -20.85 5.39 -6.86
C GLU A 207 -20.88 6.78 -6.20
N SER A 208 -21.67 6.94 -5.13
CA SER A 208 -21.80 8.22 -4.42
C SER A 208 -20.51 8.66 -3.74
N LEU A 209 -19.59 7.72 -3.47
CA LEU A 209 -18.28 8.01 -2.88
C LEU A 209 -17.23 8.38 -3.92
N ALA A 210 -17.51 8.19 -5.22
CA ALA A 210 -16.56 8.45 -6.29
C ALA A 210 -15.14 7.88 -6.03
N ARG A 211 -15.07 6.72 -5.38
CA ARG A 211 -13.85 6.06 -4.90
C ARG A 211 -13.01 6.90 -3.92
N ASN A 212 -13.62 7.90 -3.29
CA ASN A 212 -12.98 8.76 -2.29
C ASN A 212 -13.59 8.51 -0.90
N THR A 213 -13.36 7.31 -0.38
CA THR A 213 -13.72 6.95 1.00
C THR A 213 -12.89 7.73 2.01
N ASP A 214 -13.38 7.81 3.24
CA ASP A 214 -12.55 8.17 4.37
C ASP A 214 -11.46 7.11 4.60
N ARG A 215 -10.21 7.54 4.85
CA ARG A 215 -9.06 6.64 4.96
C ARG A 215 -8.10 7.12 6.02
N PHE A 216 -7.71 6.20 6.88
CA PHE A 216 -6.61 6.45 7.79
C PHE A 216 -5.26 6.17 7.14
N VAL A 217 -4.23 6.77 7.70
CA VAL A 217 -2.83 6.63 7.29
C VAL A 217 -2.00 6.31 8.53
N LEU A 218 -1.32 5.17 8.54
CA LEU A 218 -0.46 4.72 9.65
C LEU A 218 0.96 4.50 9.14
N LYS A 219 1.93 5.07 9.86
CA LYS A 219 3.35 4.80 9.68
C LYS A 219 3.85 3.95 10.82
N LEU A 220 4.29 2.73 10.52
CA LEU A 220 4.89 1.83 11.49
C LEU A 220 6.36 1.57 11.13
N VAL A 221 7.13 1.21 12.16
CA VAL A 221 8.54 0.83 12.01
C VAL A 221 8.68 -0.61 12.45
N LYS A 222 9.45 -1.40 11.69
CA LYS A 222 9.88 -2.74 12.09
C LYS A 222 10.88 -2.64 13.24
N MET A 223 10.60 -3.34 14.33
CA MET A 223 11.43 -3.40 15.54
C MET A 223 12.64 -4.35 15.39
#